data_742171d5b5a8ccaf262564cf3493fb54
#
_entry.id   742171d5b5a8ccaf262564cf3493fb54
#
_cell.length_a   1.000
_cell.length_b   1.000
_cell.length_c   1.000
_cell.angle_alpha   90.00
_cell.angle_beta   90.00
_cell.angle_gamma   90.00
#
_symmetry.space_group_name_H-M   'P 1'
#
loop_
_entity.id
_entity.type
_entity.pdbx_description
1 polymer ?
#
loop_
_entity_poly.entity_id
_entity_poly.type
_entity_poly.pdbx_seq_one_letter_code
_entity_poly.pdbx_strand_id
1 'polypeptide(L)'
;MDVAYSINRVPIRLTDERWSHIVDSHDDMFEYYDDCLRVVEQPDFVLKGMRGTLRAVRSYGSNRYLVVTYREIGRHDGFIITGYFVSRINRRNIVWQR
;
A
#
# COMPACT_ATOMS: atom_id res chain seq x y z
N MET A 1 -15.48 -5.13 -2.34
CA MET A 1 -14.33 -4.50 -3.02
C MET A 1 -14.38 -2.99 -2.82
N ASP A 2 -13.28 -2.41 -2.45
CA ASP A 2 -13.15 -0.98 -2.26
C ASP A 2 -12.01 -0.43 -3.10
N VAL A 3 -12.02 0.89 -3.29
CA VAL A 3 -11.06 1.58 -4.15
C VAL A 3 -10.50 2.78 -3.40
N ALA A 4 -9.17 2.95 -3.47
CA ALA A 4 -8.49 4.14 -3.02
C ALA A 4 -7.78 4.78 -4.22
N TYR A 5 -7.63 6.10 -4.20
CA TYR A 5 -6.94 6.81 -5.28
C TYR A 5 -5.49 7.05 -4.90
N SER A 6 -4.58 6.59 -5.75
CA SER A 6 -3.14 6.76 -5.52
C SER A 6 -2.71 8.23 -5.67
N ILE A 7 -1.44 8.48 -5.37
CA ILE A 7 -0.86 9.82 -5.56
C ILE A 7 -0.96 10.32 -7.01
N ASN A 8 -1.09 9.41 -7.97
CA ASN A 8 -1.25 9.74 -9.37
C ASN A 8 -2.72 9.75 -9.81
N ARG A 9 -3.66 9.72 -8.83
CA ARG A 9 -5.10 9.72 -9.08
C ARG A 9 -5.59 8.48 -9.81
N VAL A 10 -4.88 7.38 -9.70
CA VAL A 10 -5.30 6.10 -10.28
C VAL A 10 -6.14 5.35 -9.25
N PRO A 11 -7.32 4.82 -9.63
CA PRO A 11 -8.13 4.01 -8.73
C PRO A 11 -7.44 2.66 -8.47
N ILE A 12 -7.18 2.37 -7.22
CA ILE A 12 -6.48 1.16 -6.78
C ILE A 12 -7.48 0.28 -6.04
N ARG A 13 -7.76 -0.90 -6.59
CA ARG A 13 -8.75 -1.83 -6.06
C ARG A 13 -8.15 -2.70 -4.95
N LEU A 14 -8.94 -2.94 -3.91
CA LEU A 14 -8.66 -3.98 -2.93
C LEU A 14 -9.84 -4.94 -2.95
N THR A 15 -9.64 -6.11 -3.56
CA THR A 15 -10.69 -7.12 -3.67
C THR A 15 -10.74 -7.97 -2.41
N ASP A 16 -11.89 -8.60 -2.17
CA ASP A 16 -12.07 -9.50 -1.03
C ASP A 16 -11.11 -10.69 -1.11
N GLU A 17 -10.90 -11.22 -2.31
CA GLU A 17 -9.97 -12.32 -2.52
C GLU A 17 -8.54 -11.89 -2.17
N ARG A 18 -8.13 -10.72 -2.65
CA ARG A 18 -6.78 -10.22 -2.34
C ARG A 18 -6.62 -9.99 -0.84
N TRP A 19 -7.65 -9.45 -0.20
CA TRP A 19 -7.61 -9.23 1.24
C TRP A 19 -7.43 -10.54 2.01
N SER A 20 -8.14 -11.59 1.60
CA SER A 20 -7.96 -12.92 2.20
C SER A 20 -6.52 -13.39 2.09
N HIS A 21 -5.90 -13.21 0.93
CA HIS A 21 -4.48 -13.58 0.74
C HIS A 21 -3.55 -12.77 1.65
N ILE A 22 -3.82 -11.48 1.80
CA ILE A 22 -3.00 -10.61 2.67
C ILE A 22 -3.09 -11.09 4.11
N VAL A 23 -4.28 -11.35 4.61
CA VAL A 23 -4.49 -11.80 5.99
C VAL A 23 -3.89 -13.19 6.22
N ASP A 24 -3.99 -14.08 5.23
CA ASP A 24 -3.39 -15.41 5.33
C ASP A 24 -1.86 -15.36 5.43
N SER A 25 -1.24 -14.42 4.72
CA SER A 25 0.22 -14.24 4.73
C SER A 25 0.70 -13.40 5.91
N HIS A 26 -0.13 -12.47 6.38
CA HIS A 26 0.19 -11.51 7.43
C HIS A 26 -1.02 -11.38 8.34
N ASP A 27 -1.17 -12.30 9.29
CA ASP A 27 -2.35 -12.38 10.13
C ASP A 27 -2.52 -11.17 11.05
N ASP A 28 -1.46 -10.42 11.33
CA ASP A 28 -1.53 -9.17 12.07
C ASP A 28 -2.26 -8.07 11.28
N MET A 29 -2.53 -8.27 9.99
CA MET A 29 -3.24 -7.30 9.16
C MET A 29 -4.76 -7.36 9.30
N PHE A 30 -5.29 -8.31 10.04
CA PHE A 30 -6.72 -8.58 10.12
C PHE A 30 -7.58 -7.33 10.36
N GLU A 31 -7.13 -6.41 11.21
CA GLU A 31 -7.90 -5.22 11.57
C GLU A 31 -7.57 -3.99 10.71
N TYR A 32 -6.74 -4.14 9.69
CA TYR A 32 -6.17 -3.00 8.96
C TYR A 32 -6.64 -2.88 7.51
N TYR A 33 -7.83 -3.38 7.22
CA TYR A 33 -8.40 -3.29 5.87
C TYR A 33 -8.52 -1.82 5.41
N ASP A 34 -9.19 -1.00 6.19
CA ASP A 34 -9.39 0.41 5.85
C ASP A 34 -8.08 1.18 5.88
N ASP A 35 -7.17 0.78 6.77
CA ASP A 35 -5.84 1.39 6.84
C ASP A 35 -5.05 1.20 5.56
N CYS A 36 -5.14 0.03 4.94
CA CYS A 36 -4.45 -0.22 3.67
C CYS A 36 -4.93 0.75 2.59
N LEU A 37 -6.23 0.97 2.50
CA LEU A 37 -6.79 1.93 1.55
C LEU A 37 -6.33 3.34 1.86
N ARG A 38 -6.33 3.72 3.14
CA ARG A 38 -5.89 5.04 3.57
C ARG A 38 -4.41 5.28 3.26
N VAL A 39 -3.57 4.27 3.45
CA VAL A 39 -2.14 4.40 3.17
C VAL A 39 -1.89 4.64 1.68
N VAL A 40 -2.64 3.98 0.81
CA VAL A 40 -2.54 4.23 -0.63
C VAL A 40 -2.94 5.66 -0.97
N GLU A 41 -3.99 6.16 -0.34
CA GLU A 41 -4.55 7.47 -0.65
C GLU A 41 -3.79 8.62 0.01
N GLN A 42 -3.31 8.41 1.23
CA GLN A 42 -2.64 9.45 2.04
C GLN A 42 -1.33 8.92 2.62
N PRO A 43 -0.38 8.54 1.78
CA PRO A 43 0.90 8.04 2.29
C PRO A 43 1.77 9.17 2.82
N ASP A 44 2.72 8.83 3.69
CA ASP A 44 3.78 9.75 4.06
C ASP A 44 4.80 9.85 2.93
N PHE A 45 5.07 8.73 2.26
CA PHE A 45 5.91 8.70 1.07
C PHE A 45 5.61 7.43 0.27
N VAL A 46 6.04 7.45 -0.99
CA VAL A 46 5.89 6.31 -1.90
C VAL A 46 7.25 5.94 -2.45
N LEU A 47 7.55 4.65 -2.41
CA LEU A 47 8.80 4.09 -2.91
C LEU A 47 8.55 3.33 -4.22
N LYS A 48 9.53 3.37 -5.09
CA LYS A 48 9.53 2.51 -6.26
C LYS A 48 9.80 1.08 -5.79
N GLY A 49 8.94 0.16 -6.18
CA GLY A 49 9.09 -1.26 -5.88
C GLY A 49 9.66 -2.02 -7.07
N MET A 50 9.65 -3.34 -6.97
CA MET A 50 10.13 -4.22 -8.03
C MET A 50 9.07 -4.37 -9.11
N ARG A 51 9.51 -4.57 -10.35
CA ARG A 51 8.64 -4.93 -11.49
C ARG A 51 7.49 -3.95 -11.70
N GLY A 52 7.77 -2.66 -11.57
CA GLY A 52 6.76 -1.64 -11.81
C GLY A 52 5.75 -1.46 -10.70
N THR A 53 5.99 -2.03 -9.53
CA THR A 53 5.13 -1.80 -8.37
C THR A 53 5.52 -0.52 -7.64
N LEU A 54 4.61 -0.04 -6.82
CA LEU A 54 4.83 1.08 -5.91
C LEU A 54 4.52 0.62 -4.49
N ARG A 55 5.21 1.20 -3.51
CA ARG A 55 4.97 0.91 -2.11
C ARG A 55 4.61 2.22 -1.40
N ALA A 56 3.36 2.34 -1.02
CA ALA A 56 2.89 3.44 -0.20
C ALA A 56 3.22 3.13 1.25
N VAL A 57 3.76 4.10 1.98
CA VAL A 57 4.22 3.91 3.35
C VAL A 57 3.65 5.00 4.24
N ARG A 58 3.19 4.59 5.41
CA ARG A 58 2.74 5.53 6.43
C ARG A 58 3.26 5.09 7.79
N SER A 59 3.74 6.06 8.58
CA SER A 59 4.21 5.80 9.94
C SER A 59 3.04 5.54 10.87
N TYR A 60 3.17 4.51 11.70
CA TYR A 60 2.21 4.16 12.74
C TYR A 60 2.87 4.28 14.13
N GLY A 61 3.84 5.16 14.26
CA GLY A 61 4.55 5.38 15.50
C GLY A 61 6.03 5.04 15.37
N SER A 62 6.73 4.99 16.50
CA SER A 62 8.17 4.68 16.50
C SER A 62 8.39 3.25 16.02
N ASN A 63 9.27 3.12 15.02
CA ASN A 63 9.68 1.80 14.52
C ASN A 63 8.50 0.95 14.04
N ARG A 64 7.48 1.60 13.48
CA ARG A 64 6.35 0.87 12.94
C ARG A 64 5.80 1.59 11.71
N TYR A 65 5.84 0.90 10.58
CA TYR A 65 5.36 1.45 9.30
C TYR A 65 4.43 0.46 8.64
N LEU A 66 3.31 0.96 8.13
CA LEU A 66 2.44 0.16 7.27
C LEU A 66 2.84 0.40 5.83
N VAL A 67 3.19 -0.68 5.14
CA VAL A 67 3.61 -0.67 3.74
C VAL A 67 2.52 -1.36 2.92
N VAL A 68 2.04 -0.68 1.90
CA VAL A 68 1.05 -1.25 0.97
C VAL A 68 1.64 -1.23 -0.42
N THR A 69 1.87 -2.41 -0.97
CA THR A 69 2.39 -2.57 -2.32
C THR A 69 1.23 -2.61 -3.29
N TYR A 70 1.30 -1.82 -4.34
CA TYR A 70 0.25 -1.74 -5.35
C TYR A 70 0.84 -1.52 -6.73
N ARG A 71 0.02 -1.70 -7.74
CA ARG A 71 0.40 -1.47 -9.14
C ARG A 71 -0.64 -0.60 -9.81
N GLU A 72 -0.17 0.38 -10.56
CA GLU A 72 -1.01 1.17 -11.48
C GLU A 72 -0.92 0.55 -12.87
N ILE A 73 -2.07 0.20 -13.44
CA ILE A 73 -2.14 -0.42 -14.78
C ILE A 73 -2.56 0.63 -15.81
N GLY A 74 -2.15 1.83 -15.66
CA GLY A 74 -2.59 2.92 -16.49
C GLY A 74 -3.30 3.96 -15.66
N ARG A 75 -4.12 4.78 -16.29
CA ARG A 75 -4.73 5.95 -15.64
C ARG A 75 -6.03 5.65 -14.93
N HIS A 76 -6.65 4.53 -15.23
CA HIS A 76 -8.01 4.24 -14.76
C HIS A 76 -8.13 2.90 -14.06
N ASP A 77 -7.02 2.22 -13.78
CA ASP A 77 -7.06 0.93 -13.11
C ASP A 77 -5.76 0.63 -12.40
N GLY A 78 -5.88 -0.06 -11.27
CA GLY A 78 -4.76 -0.54 -10.49
C GLY A 78 -5.26 -1.44 -9.37
N PHE A 79 -4.36 -2.06 -8.65
CA PHE A 79 -4.75 -2.97 -7.58
C PHE A 79 -3.69 -3.08 -6.50
N ILE A 80 -4.15 -3.35 -5.27
CA ILE A 80 -3.28 -3.66 -4.15
C ILE A 80 -2.79 -5.09 -4.29
N ILE A 81 -1.49 -5.29 -4.06
CA ILE A 81 -0.86 -6.60 -4.11
C ILE A 81 -0.74 -7.17 -2.71
N THR A 82 -0.21 -6.40 -1.77
CA THR A 82 -0.05 -6.85 -0.38
C THR A 82 0.08 -5.66 0.56
N GLY A 83 -0.04 -5.94 1.87
CA GLY A 83 0.18 -4.95 2.91
C GLY A 83 0.77 -5.63 4.12
N TYR A 84 1.67 -4.94 4.82
CA TYR A 84 2.36 -5.51 5.97
C TYR A 84 3.02 -4.41 6.80
N PHE A 85 3.27 -4.72 8.06
CA PHE A 85 4.02 -3.83 8.93
C PHE A 85 5.50 -4.18 8.94
N VAL A 86 6.33 -3.15 9.01
CA VAL A 86 7.79 -3.30 9.20
C VAL A 86 8.25 -2.32 10.26
N SER A 87 9.41 -2.62 10.87
CA SER A 87 10.00 -1.75 11.88
C SER A 87 10.98 -0.73 11.29
N ARG A 88 11.45 -0.99 10.08
CA ARG A 88 12.40 -0.13 9.38
C ARG A 88 12.04 0.01 7.92
N ILE A 89 12.36 1.17 7.36
CA ILE A 89 12.14 1.45 5.95
C ILE A 89 13.44 1.97 5.35
N ASN A 90 13.83 1.40 4.21
CA ASN A 90 14.90 1.95 3.40
C ASN A 90 14.31 3.05 2.53
N ARG A 91 14.73 4.29 2.76
CA ARG A 91 14.16 5.45 2.06
C ARG A 91 14.82 5.73 0.71
N ARG A 92 15.49 4.78 0.14
CA ARG A 92 15.98 4.88 -1.22
C ARG A 92 14.80 4.74 -2.19
N ASN A 93 14.95 5.30 -3.36
CA ASN A 93 13.94 5.17 -4.42
C ASN A 93 12.59 5.81 -4.06
N ILE A 94 12.62 6.88 -3.27
CA ILE A 94 11.41 7.67 -3.03
C ILE A 94 11.02 8.32 -4.36
N VAL A 95 9.78 8.11 -4.79
CA VAL A 95 9.23 8.72 -5.99
C VAL A 95 8.21 9.80 -5.66
N TRP A 96 7.74 9.84 -4.43
CA TRP A 96 6.83 10.87 -3.95
C TRP A 96 6.96 10.99 -2.44
N GLN A 97 6.84 12.20 -1.92
CA GLN A 97 6.90 12.47 -0.50
C GLN A 97 5.93 13.60 -0.16
N ARG A 98 5.23 13.43 0.93
CA ARG A 98 4.29 14.41 1.45
C ARG A 98 4.98 15.68 1.93
#